data_58ee52ba63aa777432e90cc9e92f30c4
#
_entry.id   58ee52ba63aa777432e90cc9e92f30c4
#
_cell.length_a   1.000
_cell.length_b   1.000
_cell.length_c   1.000
_cell.angle_alpha   90.00
_cell.angle_beta   90.00
_cell.angle_gamma   90.00
#
_symmetry.space_group_name_H-M   'P 1'
#
loop_
_entity.id
_entity.type
_entity.pdbx_description
1 polymer ?
#
loop_
_entity_poly.entity_id
_entity_poly.type
_entity_poly.pdbx_seq_one_letter_code
_entity_poly.pdbx_strand_id
1 'polypeptide(L)'
;MNELIDKALKKPLNLALNEIERLLTLSNVEDRTILRDAARSLKRRYFGNRISIRGIIELGNICAKDCFYCGIRKSNKNVERYRLSIDEIERMAEMNAALGYKSLVLQGGEIESEENTRFIESVLLRLSKFNFGITLSLGEQTKDVYKRWKDAGAARYLLRIETSNKELYSKLHPVSCDWSRRVQCLYDLNECGYQTGTGTMSSLPGQTMRDLARDIAFFNEVGAVMIGMGPYLSHPQTPLAKLDNITASEKLERALDMIAVTRLYLHDVNIASTTALEALASDGRERGVLAGANVVMPNVTDVSKRSAYQLYSGKPGLDESSYAAKDRLDASLAEIGEEIDYLTRGDSPKAKFIF
;
A
#
# COMPACT_ATOMS: atom_id res chain seq x y z
N MET A 1 -8.74 -3.45 27.87
CA MET A 1 -8.55 -2.69 26.61
C MET A 1 -7.91 -1.34 26.86
N ASN A 2 -8.47 -0.42 27.65
CA ASN A 2 -7.96 0.94 27.89
C ASN A 2 -6.48 0.96 28.33
N GLU A 3 -6.08 0.07 29.25
CA GLU A 3 -4.68 -0.06 29.69
C GLU A 3 -3.70 -0.39 28.52
N LEU A 4 -4.14 -1.20 27.55
CA LEU A 4 -3.32 -1.52 26.38
C LEU A 4 -3.20 -0.33 25.44
N ILE A 5 -4.28 0.40 25.24
CA ILE A 5 -4.29 1.63 24.43
C ILE A 5 -3.39 2.68 25.10
N ASP A 6 -3.54 2.92 26.40
CA ASP A 6 -2.70 3.84 27.16
C ASP A 6 -1.22 3.46 27.10
N LYS A 7 -0.94 2.16 27.20
CA LYS A 7 0.42 1.61 27.04
C LYS A 7 0.97 1.91 25.65
N ALA A 8 0.19 1.69 24.59
CA ALA A 8 0.59 1.95 23.21
C ALA A 8 0.81 3.45 22.96
N LEU A 9 -0.02 4.33 23.49
CA LEU A 9 0.07 5.79 23.31
C LEU A 9 1.34 6.41 23.93
N LYS A 10 1.95 5.77 24.93
CA LYS A 10 3.13 6.30 25.64
C LYS A 10 4.38 6.32 24.76
N LYS A 11 4.63 5.25 23.99
CA LYS A 11 5.77 5.17 23.09
C LYS A 11 5.55 4.08 22.01
N PRO A 12 6.16 4.20 20.83
CA PRO A 12 6.11 3.15 19.80
C PRO A 12 6.73 1.84 20.32
N LEU A 13 6.35 0.72 19.69
CA LEU A 13 6.85 -0.63 19.96
C LEU A 13 6.64 -1.11 21.41
N ASN A 14 5.67 -0.57 22.08
CA ASN A 14 5.42 -0.84 23.52
C ASN A 14 4.43 -1.99 23.77
N LEU A 15 3.92 -2.63 22.71
CA LEU A 15 3.01 -3.77 22.80
C LEU A 15 3.74 -5.09 22.54
N ALA A 16 3.49 -6.09 23.38
CA ALA A 16 3.89 -7.46 23.11
C ALA A 16 2.96 -8.09 22.04
N LEU A 17 3.41 -9.15 21.38
CA LEU A 17 2.68 -9.78 20.27
C LEU A 17 1.26 -10.24 20.66
N ASN A 18 1.10 -10.81 21.87
CA ASN A 18 -0.22 -11.20 22.39
C ASN A 18 -1.11 -9.99 22.71
N GLU A 19 -0.55 -8.84 23.03
CA GLU A 19 -1.29 -7.60 23.24
C GLU A 19 -1.79 -7.00 21.93
N ILE A 20 -0.95 -7.05 20.86
CA ILE A 20 -1.35 -6.69 19.49
C ILE A 20 -2.51 -7.58 19.04
N GLU A 21 -2.38 -8.90 19.23
CA GLU A 21 -3.44 -9.88 18.89
C GLU A 21 -4.75 -9.58 19.63
N ARG A 22 -4.69 -9.25 20.92
CA ARG A 22 -5.87 -8.88 21.70
C ARG A 22 -6.59 -7.64 21.16
N LEU A 23 -5.86 -6.62 20.72
CA LEU A 23 -6.44 -5.44 20.10
C LEU A 23 -7.09 -5.75 18.74
N LEU A 24 -6.58 -6.72 17.99
CA LEU A 24 -7.16 -7.19 16.72
C LEU A 24 -8.38 -8.09 16.90
N THR A 25 -8.59 -8.68 18.08
CA THR A 25 -9.71 -9.58 18.37
C THR A 25 -10.92 -8.90 18.99
N LEU A 26 -10.90 -7.57 19.06
CA LEU A 26 -12.05 -6.81 19.58
C LEU A 26 -13.28 -7.03 18.68
N SER A 27 -14.41 -7.38 19.29
CA SER A 27 -15.68 -7.62 18.59
C SER A 27 -16.76 -6.58 18.89
N ASN A 28 -16.66 -5.91 20.05
CA ASN A 28 -17.58 -4.87 20.46
C ASN A 28 -17.33 -3.58 19.65
N VAL A 29 -18.39 -2.97 19.15
CA VAL A 29 -18.36 -1.74 18.35
C VAL A 29 -17.77 -0.57 19.15
N GLU A 30 -18.15 -0.43 20.43
CA GLU A 30 -17.64 0.63 21.32
C GLU A 30 -16.12 0.52 21.51
N ASP A 31 -15.63 -0.69 21.79
CA ASP A 31 -14.20 -0.97 21.97
C ASP A 31 -13.39 -0.66 20.70
N ARG A 32 -13.89 -1.02 19.51
CA ARG A 32 -13.27 -0.69 18.22
C ARG A 32 -13.26 0.81 17.96
N THR A 33 -14.34 1.51 18.35
CA THR A 33 -14.40 2.97 18.22
C THR A 33 -13.31 3.62 19.07
N ILE A 34 -13.18 3.25 20.35
CA ILE A 34 -12.13 3.75 21.23
C ILE A 34 -10.73 3.46 20.68
N LEU A 35 -10.50 2.26 20.14
CA LEU A 35 -9.23 1.88 19.49
C LEU A 35 -8.88 2.79 18.31
N ARG A 36 -9.85 3.03 17.41
CA ARG A 36 -9.66 3.85 16.21
C ARG A 36 -9.51 5.33 16.54
N ASP A 37 -10.24 5.84 17.51
CA ASP A 37 -10.12 7.22 17.99
C ASP A 37 -8.74 7.48 18.62
N ALA A 38 -8.20 6.52 19.38
CA ALA A 38 -6.84 6.59 19.90
C ALA A 38 -5.80 6.62 18.78
N ALA A 39 -5.96 5.78 17.76
CA ALA A 39 -5.09 5.75 16.58
C ALA A 39 -5.19 7.06 15.77
N ARG A 40 -6.40 7.60 15.58
CA ARG A 40 -6.62 8.91 14.94
C ARG A 40 -5.93 10.03 15.70
N SER A 41 -6.07 10.05 17.02
CA SER A 41 -5.42 11.05 17.88
C SER A 41 -3.91 11.00 17.75
N LEU A 42 -3.34 9.79 17.70
CA LEU A 42 -1.92 9.58 17.49
C LEU A 42 -1.46 10.01 16.10
N LYS A 43 -2.23 9.66 15.04
CA LYS A 43 -2.00 10.15 13.68
C LYS A 43 -1.95 11.69 13.67
N ARG A 44 -2.91 12.36 14.30
CA ARG A 44 -2.93 13.82 14.36
C ARG A 44 -1.74 14.42 15.13
N ARG A 45 -1.21 13.73 16.12
CA ARG A 45 0.01 14.15 16.84
C ARG A 45 1.25 14.20 15.93
N TYR A 46 1.40 13.22 15.02
CA TYR A 46 2.58 13.08 14.16
C TYR A 46 2.44 13.77 12.79
N PHE A 47 1.23 13.86 12.26
CA PHE A 47 0.95 14.31 10.89
C PHE A 47 -0.04 15.50 10.82
N GLY A 48 -0.57 15.95 11.95
CA GLY A 48 -1.65 16.94 11.96
C GLY A 48 -2.93 16.41 11.32
N ASN A 49 -3.70 17.30 10.71
CA ASN A 49 -4.87 16.97 9.88
C ASN A 49 -4.48 16.75 8.40
N ARG A 50 -3.18 16.68 8.08
CA ARG A 50 -2.70 16.56 6.70
C ARG A 50 -2.63 15.11 6.25
N ILE A 51 -3.13 14.89 5.03
CA ILE A 51 -3.11 13.62 4.31
C ILE A 51 -2.19 13.73 3.11
N SER A 52 -1.12 12.94 3.10
CA SER A 52 -0.20 12.87 1.95
C SER A 52 -0.88 12.25 0.75
N ILE A 53 -0.75 12.88 -0.42
CA ILE A 53 -1.31 12.38 -1.66
C ILE A 53 -0.21 11.90 -2.61
N ARG A 54 -0.43 10.76 -3.25
CA ARG A 54 0.49 10.19 -4.24
C ARG A 54 -0.30 9.69 -5.44
N GLY A 55 -0.14 10.32 -6.60
CA GLY A 55 -0.75 9.79 -7.83
C GLY A 55 -0.16 8.43 -8.19
N ILE A 56 -0.98 7.51 -8.70
CA ILE A 56 -0.51 6.21 -9.19
C ILE A 56 -0.54 6.19 -10.71
N ILE A 57 0.57 5.81 -11.34
CA ILE A 57 0.62 5.40 -12.74
C ILE A 57 0.87 3.89 -12.80
N GLU A 58 -0.06 3.17 -13.42
CA GLU A 58 0.01 1.72 -13.65
C GLU A 58 0.73 1.48 -14.98
N LEU A 59 2.06 1.26 -14.91
CA LEU A 59 2.97 1.17 -16.06
C LEU A 59 2.62 0.04 -17.04
N GLY A 60 1.97 -1.00 -16.54
CA GLY A 60 1.58 -2.16 -17.33
C GLY A 60 1.23 -3.35 -16.45
N ASN A 61 0.51 -4.29 -17.04
CA ASN A 61 -0.01 -5.48 -16.36
C ASN A 61 0.70 -6.78 -16.78
N ILE A 62 1.82 -6.69 -17.52
CA ILE A 62 2.67 -7.85 -17.82
C ILE A 62 3.42 -8.21 -16.55
N CYS A 63 3.21 -9.43 -16.04
CA CYS A 63 3.80 -9.91 -14.79
C CYS A 63 4.39 -11.30 -14.97
N ALA A 64 5.59 -11.54 -14.47
CA ALA A 64 6.25 -12.85 -14.49
C ALA A 64 5.75 -13.77 -13.36
N LYS A 65 5.12 -13.22 -12.32
CA LYS A 65 4.62 -13.98 -11.16
C LYS A 65 3.20 -14.51 -11.41
N ASP A 66 2.88 -15.57 -10.69
CA ASP A 66 1.59 -16.28 -10.82
C ASP A 66 0.86 -16.40 -9.48
N CYS A 67 0.86 -15.31 -8.69
CA CYS A 67 0.21 -15.23 -7.39
C CYS A 67 -1.26 -15.64 -7.48
N PHE A 68 -1.72 -16.52 -6.58
CA PHE A 68 -3.03 -17.15 -6.65
C PHE A 68 -4.22 -16.22 -6.33
N TYR A 69 -3.94 -15.01 -5.91
CA TYR A 69 -4.93 -13.97 -5.56
C TYR A 69 -5.01 -12.83 -6.59
N CYS A 70 -4.08 -12.74 -7.53
CA CYS A 70 -3.90 -11.54 -8.35
C CYS A 70 -4.54 -11.68 -9.74
N GLY A 71 -5.41 -10.73 -10.12
CA GLY A 71 -6.09 -10.73 -11.42
C GLY A 71 -5.14 -10.60 -12.61
N ILE A 72 -3.98 -9.93 -12.46
CA ILE A 72 -2.97 -9.78 -13.53
C ILE A 72 -1.89 -10.87 -13.52
N ARG A 73 -2.09 -11.95 -12.77
CA ARG A 73 -1.16 -13.09 -12.72
C ARG A 73 -0.80 -13.62 -14.11
N LYS A 74 0.41 -14.20 -14.24
CA LYS A 74 0.96 -14.68 -15.53
C LYS A 74 0.02 -15.63 -16.27
N SER A 75 -0.59 -16.57 -15.56
CA SER A 75 -1.48 -17.58 -16.15
C SER A 75 -2.87 -17.07 -16.54
N ASN A 76 -3.26 -15.85 -16.13
CA ASN A 76 -4.53 -15.29 -16.54
C ASN A 76 -4.48 -14.86 -18.00
N LYS A 77 -5.13 -15.64 -18.89
CA LYS A 77 -5.18 -15.39 -20.34
C LYS A 77 -6.33 -14.46 -20.76
N ASN A 78 -7.22 -14.12 -19.84
CA ASN A 78 -8.39 -13.28 -20.11
C ASN A 78 -8.13 -11.78 -19.87
N VAL A 79 -6.88 -11.41 -19.61
CA VAL A 79 -6.48 -10.03 -19.38
C VAL A 79 -5.77 -9.51 -20.62
N GLU A 80 -6.28 -8.42 -21.17
CA GLU A 80 -5.57 -7.67 -22.21
C GLU A 80 -4.27 -7.09 -21.64
N ARG A 81 -3.13 -7.52 -22.18
CA ARG A 81 -1.80 -7.10 -21.69
C ARG A 81 -1.39 -5.81 -22.36
N TYR A 82 -0.88 -4.88 -21.55
CA TYR A 82 -0.33 -3.62 -22.01
C TYR A 82 0.95 -3.24 -21.28
N ARG A 83 1.71 -2.36 -21.88
CA ARG A 83 2.83 -1.63 -21.28
C ARG A 83 2.80 -0.21 -21.83
N LEU A 84 2.89 0.78 -20.96
CA LEU A 84 2.95 2.19 -21.36
C LEU A 84 4.30 2.51 -21.96
N SER A 85 4.33 3.39 -22.97
CA SER A 85 5.54 4.02 -23.46
C SER A 85 6.02 5.12 -22.50
N ILE A 86 7.29 5.54 -22.63
CA ILE A 86 7.87 6.62 -21.83
C ILE A 86 7.07 7.91 -22.01
N ASP A 87 6.63 8.22 -23.24
CA ASP A 87 5.88 9.43 -23.55
C ASP A 87 4.45 9.40 -22.95
N GLU A 88 3.80 8.22 -22.88
CA GLU A 88 2.53 8.07 -22.16
C GLU A 88 2.69 8.30 -20.67
N ILE A 89 3.76 7.74 -20.07
CA ILE A 89 4.08 7.93 -18.65
C ILE A 89 4.36 9.40 -18.34
N GLU A 90 5.10 10.08 -19.22
CA GLU A 90 5.40 11.51 -19.06
C GLU A 90 4.13 12.36 -19.08
N ARG A 91 3.21 12.14 -20.04
CA ARG A 91 1.92 12.84 -20.08
C ARG A 91 1.09 12.63 -18.81
N MET A 92 1.09 11.42 -18.24
CA MET A 92 0.42 11.14 -16.98
C MET A 92 1.12 11.82 -15.79
N ALA A 93 2.45 11.95 -15.84
CA ALA A 93 3.22 12.70 -14.86
C ALA A 93 2.96 14.22 -14.96
N GLU A 94 2.78 14.77 -16.16
CA GLU A 94 2.31 16.14 -16.38
C GLU A 94 0.94 16.37 -15.76
N MET A 95 0.01 15.42 -15.93
CA MET A 95 -1.29 15.44 -15.26
C MET A 95 -1.14 15.43 -13.73
N ASN A 96 -0.28 14.57 -13.18
CA ASN A 96 0.04 14.53 -11.75
C ASN A 96 0.54 15.88 -11.22
N ALA A 97 1.40 16.56 -12.00
CA ALA A 97 1.91 17.89 -11.68
C ALA A 97 0.81 18.96 -11.74
N ALA A 98 -0.05 18.90 -12.77
CA ALA A 98 -1.18 19.83 -12.94
C ALA A 98 -2.22 19.72 -11.80
N LEU A 99 -2.41 18.50 -11.23
CA LEU A 99 -3.22 18.27 -10.04
C LEU A 99 -2.55 18.79 -8.74
N GLY A 100 -1.30 19.27 -8.79
CA GLY A 100 -0.55 19.76 -7.64
C GLY A 100 0.13 18.68 -6.82
N TYR A 101 0.08 17.40 -7.23
CA TYR A 101 0.65 16.30 -6.46
C TYR A 101 2.19 16.34 -6.48
N LYS A 102 2.81 16.23 -5.31
CA LYS A 102 4.28 16.25 -5.14
C LYS A 102 4.92 14.87 -5.11
N SER A 103 4.09 13.82 -5.16
CA SER A 103 4.53 12.44 -5.13
C SER A 103 3.83 11.60 -6.17
N LEU A 104 4.57 10.61 -6.68
CA LEU A 104 4.12 9.70 -7.72
C LEU A 104 4.50 8.26 -7.36
N VAL A 105 3.59 7.32 -7.60
CA VAL A 105 3.83 5.87 -7.52
C VAL A 105 3.85 5.31 -8.93
N LEU A 106 4.93 4.66 -9.30
CA LEU A 106 5.05 3.89 -10.53
C LEU A 106 4.83 2.42 -10.18
N GLN A 107 3.68 1.89 -10.54
CA GLN A 107 3.26 0.53 -10.22
C GLN A 107 3.14 -0.31 -11.49
N GLY A 108 3.52 -1.58 -11.42
CA GLY A 108 3.40 -2.49 -12.56
C GLY A 108 3.47 -3.95 -12.15
N GLY A 109 3.31 -4.84 -13.13
CA GLY A 109 3.65 -6.25 -12.95
C GLY A 109 5.15 -6.42 -12.72
N GLU A 110 5.53 -7.50 -12.05
CA GLU A 110 6.92 -7.84 -11.76
C GLU A 110 7.60 -8.42 -13.00
N ILE A 111 8.67 -7.78 -13.46
CA ILE A 111 9.49 -8.19 -14.61
C ILE A 111 10.96 -8.05 -14.22
N GLU A 112 11.69 -9.17 -14.22
CA GLU A 112 13.13 -9.22 -14.03
C GLU A 112 13.80 -9.39 -15.40
N SER A 113 14.26 -8.30 -15.99
CA SER A 113 15.08 -8.32 -17.20
C SER A 113 15.89 -7.03 -17.34
N GLU A 114 17.04 -7.10 -17.98
CA GLU A 114 17.88 -5.91 -18.22
C GLU A 114 17.15 -4.87 -19.09
N GLU A 115 16.33 -5.31 -20.05
CA GLU A 115 15.50 -4.42 -20.85
C GLU A 115 14.55 -3.61 -19.97
N ASN A 116 13.85 -4.28 -19.02
CA ASN A 116 12.95 -3.61 -18.09
C ASN A 116 13.71 -2.70 -17.13
N THR A 117 14.88 -3.11 -16.68
CA THR A 117 15.74 -2.29 -15.81
C THR A 117 16.09 -0.97 -16.49
N ARG A 118 16.57 -0.99 -17.74
CA ARG A 118 16.90 0.21 -18.53
C ARG A 118 15.66 1.05 -18.85
N PHE A 119 14.53 0.42 -19.10
CA PHE A 119 13.28 1.12 -19.34
C PHE A 119 12.88 1.95 -18.11
N ILE A 120 12.89 1.37 -16.91
CA ILE A 120 12.57 2.09 -15.67
C ILE A 120 13.58 3.19 -15.37
N GLU A 121 14.88 2.97 -15.61
CA GLU A 121 15.90 4.04 -15.51
C GLU A 121 15.57 5.21 -16.44
N SER A 122 15.24 4.92 -17.69
CA SER A 122 14.86 5.96 -18.67
C SER A 122 13.61 6.72 -18.24
N VAL A 123 12.61 6.03 -17.67
CA VAL A 123 11.42 6.66 -17.10
C VAL A 123 11.81 7.58 -15.95
N LEU A 124 12.62 7.13 -15.00
CA LEU A 124 13.04 7.93 -13.84
C LEU A 124 13.80 9.18 -14.27
N LEU A 125 14.75 9.04 -15.21
CA LEU A 125 15.50 10.18 -15.77
C LEU A 125 14.58 11.17 -16.51
N ARG A 126 13.61 10.68 -17.29
CA ARG A 126 12.62 11.53 -17.97
C ARG A 126 11.76 12.31 -16.98
N LEU A 127 11.39 11.70 -15.84
CA LEU A 127 10.55 12.31 -14.82
C LEU A 127 11.31 13.21 -13.83
N SER A 128 12.64 13.25 -13.86
CA SER A 128 13.47 14.05 -12.93
C SER A 128 13.11 15.53 -12.94
N LYS A 129 12.70 16.08 -14.09
CA LYS A 129 12.30 17.48 -14.27
C LYS A 129 11.12 17.91 -13.39
N PHE A 130 10.28 16.99 -12.94
CA PHE A 130 9.09 17.28 -12.11
C PHE A 130 9.40 17.37 -10.61
N ASN A 131 10.58 16.91 -10.19
CA ASN A 131 11.00 16.91 -8.78
C ASN A 131 10.03 16.17 -7.83
N PHE A 132 9.39 15.09 -8.31
CA PHE A 132 8.50 14.26 -7.49
C PHE A 132 9.25 13.40 -6.46
N GLY A 133 8.58 13.10 -5.33
CA GLY A 133 8.93 11.95 -4.52
C GLY A 133 8.44 10.66 -5.20
N ILE A 134 9.31 9.99 -5.99
CA ILE A 134 8.92 8.79 -6.74
C ILE A 134 9.00 7.55 -5.86
N THR A 135 7.91 6.78 -5.85
CA THR A 135 7.82 5.45 -5.26
C THR A 135 7.74 4.42 -6.37
N LEU A 136 8.59 3.41 -6.36
CA LEU A 136 8.46 2.24 -7.24
C LEU A 136 7.69 1.12 -6.52
N SER A 137 6.84 0.40 -7.28
CA SER A 137 6.12 -0.80 -6.83
C SER A 137 6.12 -1.81 -7.99
N LEU A 138 7.28 -2.45 -8.21
CA LEU A 138 7.61 -3.25 -9.40
C LEU A 138 8.08 -4.68 -9.06
N GLY A 139 7.77 -5.14 -7.85
CA GLY A 139 8.09 -6.49 -7.39
C GLY A 139 9.54 -6.69 -6.95
N GLU A 140 9.97 -7.94 -6.94
CA GLU A 140 11.33 -8.34 -6.56
C GLU A 140 12.32 -8.03 -7.67
N GLN A 141 13.50 -7.55 -7.27
CA GLN A 141 14.64 -7.32 -8.16
C GLN A 141 15.94 -7.74 -7.45
N THR A 142 17.06 -7.70 -8.15
CA THR A 142 18.36 -7.82 -7.51
C THR A 142 18.76 -6.51 -6.82
N LYS A 143 19.64 -6.59 -5.83
CA LYS A 143 20.15 -5.42 -5.10
C LYS A 143 20.81 -4.40 -6.04
N ASP A 144 21.51 -4.87 -7.10
CA ASP A 144 22.11 -4.02 -8.12
C ASP A 144 21.03 -3.21 -8.86
N VAL A 145 19.94 -3.83 -9.27
CA VAL A 145 18.81 -3.15 -9.92
C VAL A 145 18.18 -2.12 -8.98
N TYR A 146 17.98 -2.46 -7.71
CA TYR A 146 17.49 -1.49 -6.73
C TYR A 146 18.41 -0.28 -6.62
N LYS A 147 19.72 -0.52 -6.56
CA LYS A 147 20.71 0.58 -6.51
C LYS A 147 20.65 1.46 -7.76
N ARG A 148 20.61 0.87 -8.95
CA ARG A 148 20.51 1.61 -10.23
C ARG A 148 19.26 2.50 -10.27
N TRP A 149 18.10 1.99 -9.89
CA TRP A 149 16.88 2.78 -9.85
C TRP A 149 16.89 3.85 -8.77
N LYS A 150 17.57 3.59 -7.64
CA LYS A 150 17.80 4.61 -6.60
C LYS A 150 18.65 5.74 -7.13
N ASP A 151 19.75 5.43 -7.78
CA ASP A 151 20.68 6.39 -8.39
C ASP A 151 20.01 7.20 -9.53
N ALA A 152 19.04 6.59 -10.24
CA ALA A 152 18.21 7.26 -11.26
C ALA A 152 17.11 8.17 -10.67
N GLY A 153 16.93 8.23 -9.34
CA GLY A 153 16.04 9.19 -8.67
C GLY A 153 14.81 8.60 -7.95
N ALA A 154 14.66 7.29 -7.85
CA ALA A 154 13.61 6.70 -7.04
C ALA A 154 13.89 6.90 -5.54
N ALA A 155 12.95 7.54 -4.83
CA ALA A 155 13.12 7.85 -3.40
C ALA A 155 12.59 6.73 -2.50
N ARG A 156 11.53 6.03 -2.93
CA ARG A 156 10.79 5.04 -2.14
C ARG A 156 10.57 3.78 -2.96
N TYR A 157 10.43 2.67 -2.26
CA TYR A 157 10.05 1.39 -2.88
C TYR A 157 8.99 0.71 -2.03
N LEU A 158 7.89 0.26 -2.63
CA LEU A 158 6.84 -0.52 -1.98
C LEU A 158 6.90 -1.96 -2.49
N LEU A 159 7.28 -2.88 -1.59
CA LEU A 159 7.31 -4.31 -1.83
C LEU A 159 6.48 -5.03 -0.75
N ARG A 160 5.24 -5.37 -1.06
CA ARG A 160 4.35 -6.00 -0.09
C ARG A 160 4.77 -7.44 0.16
N ILE A 161 4.91 -7.81 1.43
CA ILE A 161 5.16 -9.21 1.84
C ILE A 161 3.90 -10.07 1.72
N GLU A 162 2.72 -9.48 1.74
CA GLU A 162 1.37 -10.04 1.75
C GLU A 162 1.00 -10.82 3.03
N THR A 163 1.92 -11.56 3.60
CA THR A 163 1.87 -12.14 4.97
C THR A 163 3.29 -12.47 5.44
N SER A 164 3.57 -12.23 6.70
CA SER A 164 4.82 -12.63 7.35
C SER A 164 4.86 -14.12 7.71
N ASN A 165 3.72 -14.80 7.66
CA ASN A 165 3.63 -16.24 7.87
C ASN A 165 4.07 -17.00 6.61
N LYS A 166 5.24 -17.66 6.68
CA LYS A 166 5.83 -18.40 5.55
C LYS A 166 4.93 -19.54 5.03
N GLU A 167 4.20 -20.23 5.92
CA GLU A 167 3.29 -21.29 5.52
C GLU A 167 2.06 -20.74 4.80
N LEU A 168 1.50 -19.62 5.30
CA LEU A 168 0.40 -18.96 4.62
C LEU A 168 0.86 -18.40 3.27
N TYR A 169 2.06 -17.78 3.21
CA TYR A 169 2.64 -17.28 1.97
C TYR A 169 2.73 -18.37 0.89
N SER A 170 3.16 -19.57 1.25
CA SER A 170 3.25 -20.70 0.31
C SER A 170 1.88 -21.16 -0.25
N LYS A 171 0.79 -20.90 0.47
CA LYS A 171 -0.59 -21.17 0.01
C LYS A 171 -1.12 -20.10 -0.94
N LEU A 172 -0.51 -18.90 -0.92
CA LEU A 172 -0.90 -17.77 -1.76
C LEU A 172 -0.13 -17.72 -3.08
N HIS A 173 0.98 -18.44 -3.18
CA HIS A 173 1.93 -18.33 -4.28
C HIS A 173 2.36 -19.68 -4.82
N PRO A 174 2.76 -19.76 -6.10
CA PRO A 174 3.38 -20.97 -6.63
C PRO A 174 4.75 -21.22 -5.97
N VAL A 175 5.21 -22.47 -6.02
CA VAL A 175 6.50 -22.92 -5.43
C VAL A 175 7.70 -22.08 -5.91
N SER A 176 7.62 -21.48 -7.10
CA SER A 176 8.66 -20.58 -7.63
C SER A 176 8.77 -19.23 -6.93
N CYS A 177 7.83 -18.89 -6.05
CA CYS A 177 7.88 -17.66 -5.26
C CYS A 177 8.42 -17.98 -3.86
N ASP A 178 9.63 -17.53 -3.56
CA ASP A 178 10.29 -17.78 -2.28
C ASP A 178 10.04 -16.62 -1.30
N TRP A 179 9.43 -16.94 -0.15
CA TRP A 179 9.22 -15.99 0.95
C TRP A 179 10.53 -15.39 1.46
N SER A 180 11.58 -16.21 1.57
CA SER A 180 12.87 -15.76 2.08
C SER A 180 13.54 -14.74 1.14
N ARG A 181 13.42 -14.95 -0.18
CA ARG A 181 13.86 -13.97 -1.18
C ARG A 181 13.09 -12.66 -1.05
N ARG A 182 11.78 -12.73 -0.88
CA ARG A 182 10.94 -11.53 -0.71
C ARG A 182 11.36 -10.71 0.50
N VAL A 183 11.65 -11.38 1.61
CA VAL A 183 12.18 -10.75 2.83
C VAL A 183 13.57 -10.16 2.60
N GLN A 184 14.47 -10.90 1.92
CA GLN A 184 15.79 -10.37 1.58
C GLN A 184 15.72 -9.11 0.73
N CYS A 185 14.80 -9.05 -0.24
CA CYS A 185 14.58 -7.84 -1.03
C CYS A 185 14.21 -6.62 -0.17
N LEU A 186 13.45 -6.79 0.92
CA LEU A 186 13.12 -5.69 1.84
C LEU A 186 14.37 -5.17 2.58
N TYR A 187 15.28 -6.06 2.98
CA TYR A 187 16.56 -5.65 3.56
C TYR A 187 17.47 -4.99 2.52
N ASP A 188 17.56 -5.52 1.30
CA ASP A 188 18.34 -4.94 0.20
C ASP A 188 17.86 -3.52 -0.13
N LEU A 189 16.55 -3.27 -0.11
CA LEU A 189 15.97 -1.94 -0.31
C LEU A 189 16.42 -0.94 0.78
N ASN A 190 16.43 -1.35 2.05
CA ASN A 190 16.94 -0.51 3.13
C ASN A 190 18.43 -0.20 2.94
N GLU A 191 19.24 -1.22 2.62
CA GLU A 191 20.69 -1.06 2.40
C GLU A 191 20.98 -0.17 1.17
N CYS A 192 20.09 -0.15 0.18
CA CYS A 192 20.16 0.80 -0.96
C CYS A 192 19.68 2.21 -0.60
N GLY A 193 19.24 2.48 0.64
CA GLY A 193 18.82 3.80 1.10
C GLY A 193 17.44 4.23 0.62
N TYR A 194 16.53 3.29 0.35
CA TYR A 194 15.13 3.62 0.09
C TYR A 194 14.35 3.92 1.38
N GLN A 195 13.37 4.79 1.28
CA GLN A 195 12.25 4.74 2.20
C GLN A 195 11.44 3.48 1.88
N THR A 196 11.75 2.38 2.55
CA THR A 196 11.19 1.08 2.24
C THR A 196 9.76 0.97 2.76
N GLY A 197 8.87 0.52 1.89
CA GLY A 197 7.48 0.20 2.20
C GLY A 197 7.22 -1.28 2.05
N THR A 198 6.39 -1.81 2.93
CA THR A 198 5.81 -3.15 2.81
C THR A 198 4.32 -3.13 3.15
N GLY A 199 3.70 -4.29 3.26
CA GLY A 199 2.30 -4.41 3.62
C GLY A 199 1.79 -5.82 3.47
N THR A 200 0.59 -6.04 3.98
CA THR A 200 -0.06 -7.34 4.00
C THR A 200 -1.51 -7.23 3.54
N MET A 201 -2.11 -8.36 3.22
CA MET A 201 -3.56 -8.46 3.08
C MET A 201 -4.16 -8.97 4.38
N SER A 202 -5.22 -8.34 4.84
CA SER A 202 -6.08 -8.91 5.87
C SER A 202 -7.18 -9.76 5.25
N SER A 203 -7.74 -10.69 6.03
CA SER A 203 -8.84 -11.55 5.60
C SER A 203 -8.49 -12.53 4.48
N LEU A 204 -7.23 -12.99 4.44
CA LEU A 204 -6.83 -14.09 3.57
C LEU A 204 -7.46 -15.42 4.01
N PRO A 205 -7.79 -16.33 3.10
CA PRO A 205 -8.23 -17.66 3.46
C PRO A 205 -7.23 -18.37 4.38
N GLY A 206 -7.69 -18.81 5.55
CA GLY A 206 -6.87 -19.48 6.57
C GLY A 206 -5.99 -18.59 7.43
N GLN A 207 -6.07 -17.27 7.29
CA GLN A 207 -5.33 -16.30 8.10
C GLN A 207 -5.94 -16.16 9.51
N THR A 208 -5.10 -16.19 10.54
CA THR A 208 -5.49 -16.00 11.94
C THR A 208 -5.22 -14.57 12.44
N MET A 209 -5.80 -14.18 13.57
CA MET A 209 -5.46 -12.89 14.22
C MET A 209 -4.00 -12.87 14.69
N ARG A 210 -3.46 -14.03 15.04
CA ARG A 210 -2.03 -14.17 15.36
C ARG A 210 -1.13 -13.88 14.16
N ASP A 211 -1.53 -14.25 12.96
CA ASP A 211 -0.80 -13.91 11.73
C ASP A 211 -0.81 -12.40 11.50
N LEU A 212 -1.96 -11.74 11.65
CA LEU A 212 -2.06 -10.29 11.53
C LEU A 212 -1.22 -9.54 12.57
N ALA A 213 -1.17 -10.05 13.82
CA ALA A 213 -0.32 -9.49 14.87
C ALA A 213 1.18 -9.62 14.51
N ARG A 214 1.59 -10.77 13.97
CA ARG A 214 2.96 -10.98 13.46
C ARG A 214 3.27 -10.09 12.26
N ASP A 215 2.32 -9.88 11.36
CA ASP A 215 2.45 -8.97 10.22
C ASP A 215 2.79 -7.55 10.69
N ILE A 216 2.09 -7.05 11.73
CA ILE A 216 2.35 -5.72 12.32
C ILE A 216 3.75 -5.66 12.95
N ALA A 217 4.17 -6.68 13.70
CA ALA A 217 5.52 -6.74 14.28
C ALA A 217 6.58 -6.80 13.19
N PHE A 218 6.36 -7.59 12.14
CA PHE A 218 7.25 -7.73 10.99
C PHE A 218 7.51 -6.41 10.25
N PHE A 219 6.56 -5.50 10.18
CA PHE A 219 6.78 -4.18 9.56
C PHE A 219 7.93 -3.42 10.23
N ASN A 220 8.07 -3.56 11.56
CA ASN A 220 9.20 -2.98 12.27
C ASN A 220 10.50 -3.77 12.06
N GLU A 221 10.44 -5.10 12.05
CA GLU A 221 11.61 -5.98 11.87
C GLU A 221 12.32 -5.67 10.54
N VAL A 222 11.57 -5.43 9.47
CA VAL A 222 12.14 -5.06 8.16
C VAL A 222 12.38 -3.56 8.00
N GLY A 223 12.28 -2.77 9.05
CA GLY A 223 12.56 -1.34 9.00
C GLY A 223 11.61 -0.53 8.12
N ALA A 224 10.38 -1.01 7.87
CA ALA A 224 9.44 -0.32 7.00
C ALA A 224 9.04 1.05 7.55
N VAL A 225 8.98 2.05 6.68
CA VAL A 225 8.55 3.43 6.96
C VAL A 225 7.24 3.79 6.23
N MET A 226 6.78 2.91 5.35
CA MET A 226 5.51 3.02 4.63
C MET A 226 4.78 1.68 4.69
N ILE A 227 3.49 1.71 5.04
CA ILE A 227 2.68 0.51 5.16
C ILE A 227 1.49 0.60 4.21
N GLY A 228 1.45 -0.34 3.25
CA GLY A 228 0.37 -0.49 2.27
C GLY A 228 -0.42 -1.76 2.53
N MET A 229 -1.36 -1.73 3.47
CA MET A 229 -2.20 -2.88 3.81
C MET A 229 -3.65 -2.65 3.40
N GLY A 230 -4.38 -3.74 3.19
CA GLY A 230 -5.80 -3.69 2.86
C GLY A 230 -6.43 -5.07 2.89
N PRO A 231 -7.75 -5.16 2.77
CA PRO A 231 -8.46 -6.43 2.75
C PRO A 231 -8.11 -7.23 1.49
N TYR A 232 -8.11 -8.56 1.62
CA TYR A 232 -8.16 -9.44 0.47
C TYR A 232 -9.51 -9.31 -0.22
N LEU A 233 -9.47 -8.93 -1.49
CA LEU A 233 -10.63 -8.91 -2.38
C LEU A 233 -10.38 -9.94 -3.49
N SER A 234 -11.31 -10.86 -3.65
CA SER A 234 -11.16 -11.91 -4.64
C SER A 234 -11.30 -11.40 -6.08
N HIS A 235 -10.58 -12.03 -7.00
CA HIS A 235 -10.78 -11.87 -8.43
C HIS A 235 -11.28 -13.19 -9.01
N PRO A 236 -12.41 -13.24 -9.77
CA PRO A 236 -13.04 -14.48 -10.19
C PRO A 236 -12.15 -15.41 -11.03
N GLN A 237 -11.14 -14.85 -11.69
CA GLN A 237 -10.16 -15.57 -12.51
C GLN A 237 -8.91 -16.01 -11.73
N THR A 238 -9.01 -16.14 -10.40
CA THR A 238 -7.88 -16.53 -9.54
C THR A 238 -8.21 -17.80 -8.75
N PRO A 239 -7.21 -18.63 -8.45
CA PRO A 239 -7.41 -19.86 -7.67
C PRO A 239 -8.06 -19.64 -6.29
N LEU A 240 -7.68 -18.54 -5.61
CA LEU A 240 -8.17 -18.25 -4.25
C LEU A 240 -9.60 -17.73 -4.21
N ALA A 241 -10.20 -17.34 -5.33
CA ALA A 241 -11.55 -16.77 -5.35
C ALA A 241 -12.60 -17.71 -4.72
N LYS A 242 -12.44 -19.02 -4.90
CA LYS A 242 -13.36 -20.04 -4.36
C LYS A 242 -13.26 -20.25 -2.84
N LEU A 243 -12.18 -19.74 -2.22
CA LEU A 243 -11.92 -19.88 -0.78
C LEU A 243 -12.32 -18.62 0.01
N ASP A 244 -12.79 -17.61 -0.69
CA ASP A 244 -13.21 -16.33 -0.08
C ASP A 244 -14.61 -16.46 0.51
N ASN A 245 -14.69 -16.63 1.82
CA ASN A 245 -15.92 -16.83 2.58
C ASN A 245 -16.18 -15.77 3.66
N ILE A 246 -15.38 -14.69 3.67
CA ILE A 246 -15.50 -13.60 4.64
C ILE A 246 -16.36 -12.49 4.04
N THR A 247 -17.32 -11.96 4.81
CA THR A 247 -18.23 -10.91 4.33
C THR A 247 -17.49 -9.58 4.09
N ALA A 248 -18.02 -8.74 3.22
CA ALA A 248 -17.46 -7.41 2.94
C ALA A 248 -17.33 -6.56 4.21
N SER A 249 -18.34 -6.61 5.07
CA SER A 249 -18.34 -5.88 6.35
C SER A 249 -17.21 -6.36 7.28
N GLU A 250 -17.04 -7.67 7.46
CA GLU A 250 -15.96 -8.22 8.29
C GLU A 250 -14.57 -7.88 7.74
N LYS A 251 -14.40 -7.92 6.41
CA LYS A 251 -13.14 -7.52 5.75
C LYS A 251 -12.81 -6.06 6.01
N LEU A 252 -13.80 -5.19 5.88
CA LEU A 252 -13.64 -3.76 6.12
C LEU A 252 -13.26 -3.51 7.59
N GLU A 253 -14.03 -4.05 8.54
CA GLU A 253 -13.77 -3.87 9.96
C GLU A 253 -12.37 -4.36 10.36
N ARG A 254 -11.97 -5.54 9.88
CA ARG A 254 -10.64 -6.11 10.13
C ARG A 254 -9.52 -5.26 9.54
N ALA A 255 -9.71 -4.72 8.35
CA ALA A 255 -8.72 -3.83 7.72
C ALA A 255 -8.58 -2.50 8.47
N LEU A 256 -9.68 -1.94 8.98
CA LEU A 256 -9.66 -0.73 9.79
C LEU A 256 -8.96 -0.95 11.15
N ASP A 257 -9.21 -2.11 11.79
CA ASP A 257 -8.52 -2.47 13.02
C ASP A 257 -7.02 -2.68 12.81
N MET A 258 -6.63 -3.30 11.68
CA MET A 258 -5.22 -3.41 11.29
C MET A 258 -4.54 -2.05 11.13
N ILE A 259 -5.21 -1.08 10.51
CA ILE A 259 -4.71 0.30 10.40
C ILE A 259 -4.53 0.91 11.80
N ALA A 260 -5.55 0.81 12.66
CA ALA A 260 -5.51 1.40 13.99
C ALA A 260 -4.42 0.80 14.87
N VAL A 261 -4.32 -0.52 14.93
CA VAL A 261 -3.32 -1.21 15.73
C VAL A 261 -1.90 -0.96 15.19
N THR A 262 -1.73 -0.91 13.87
CA THR A 262 -0.44 -0.55 13.25
C THR A 262 -0.03 0.88 13.64
N ARG A 263 -0.95 1.85 13.61
CA ARG A 263 -0.68 3.22 14.05
C ARG A 263 -0.28 3.29 15.52
N LEU A 264 -0.98 2.58 16.39
CA LEU A 264 -0.67 2.52 17.82
C LEU A 264 0.68 1.83 18.11
N TYR A 265 1.08 0.88 17.27
CA TYR A 265 2.36 0.18 17.44
C TYR A 265 3.57 0.93 16.88
N LEU A 266 3.42 1.56 15.68
CA LEU A 266 4.55 2.16 14.95
C LEU A 266 4.61 3.70 15.02
N HIS A 267 3.53 4.37 15.43
CA HIS A 267 3.38 5.83 15.59
C HIS A 267 3.64 6.68 14.34
N ASP A 268 4.85 6.70 13.80
CA ASP A 268 5.40 7.70 12.87
C ASP A 268 5.63 7.21 11.44
N VAL A 269 5.11 6.03 11.08
CA VAL A 269 5.15 5.48 9.72
C VAL A 269 4.02 6.03 8.85
N ASN A 270 4.23 6.10 7.56
CA ASN A 270 3.15 6.36 6.60
C ASN A 270 2.26 5.12 6.44
N ILE A 271 0.96 5.27 6.62
CA ILE A 271 -0.04 4.22 6.44
C ILE A 271 -1.04 4.66 5.36
N ALA A 272 -1.19 3.83 4.32
CA ALA A 272 -2.11 4.11 3.23
C ALA A 272 -3.55 3.70 3.58
N SER A 273 -4.50 4.61 3.32
CA SER A 273 -5.90 4.24 3.12
C SER A 273 -6.09 3.79 1.69
N THR A 274 -6.16 2.47 1.49
CA THR A 274 -6.09 1.87 0.15
C THR A 274 -7.44 1.89 -0.57
N THR A 275 -7.39 1.87 -1.91
CA THR A 275 -8.57 1.75 -2.78
C THR A 275 -9.40 0.49 -2.49
N ALA A 276 -8.80 -0.55 -1.91
CA ALA A 276 -9.51 -1.77 -1.53
C ALA A 276 -10.55 -1.54 -0.41
N LEU A 277 -10.38 -0.53 0.44
CA LEU A 277 -11.38 -0.14 1.44
C LEU A 277 -12.60 0.50 0.76
N GLU A 278 -12.37 1.37 -0.23
CA GLU A 278 -13.43 2.01 -1.03
C GLU A 278 -14.22 0.97 -1.87
N ALA A 279 -13.59 -0.13 -2.29
CA ALA A 279 -14.27 -1.24 -2.95
C ALA A 279 -15.25 -1.99 -2.03
N LEU A 280 -15.08 -1.91 -0.70
CA LEU A 280 -15.96 -2.54 0.29
C LEU A 280 -17.08 -1.60 0.79
N ALA A 281 -16.80 -0.30 0.85
CA ALA A 281 -17.76 0.74 1.24
C ALA A 281 -17.38 2.05 0.58
N SER A 282 -18.36 2.82 0.11
CA SER A 282 -18.13 4.09 -0.60
C SER A 282 -17.32 5.11 0.22
N ASP A 283 -17.46 5.08 1.56
CA ASP A 283 -16.71 5.88 2.54
C ASP A 283 -15.49 5.15 3.13
N GLY A 284 -15.12 4.01 2.55
CA GLY A 284 -14.06 3.13 3.10
C GLY A 284 -12.70 3.81 3.20
N ARG A 285 -12.42 4.73 2.29
CA ARG A 285 -11.16 5.49 2.30
C ARG A 285 -11.10 6.48 3.46
N GLU A 286 -12.19 7.23 3.69
CA GLU A 286 -12.36 8.14 4.81
C GLU A 286 -12.30 7.40 6.15
N ARG A 287 -12.97 6.25 6.25
CA ARG A 287 -12.90 5.37 7.43
C ARG A 287 -11.48 4.88 7.70
N GLY A 288 -10.70 4.58 6.66
CA GLY A 288 -9.28 4.23 6.80
C GLY A 288 -8.45 5.38 7.38
N VAL A 289 -8.71 6.62 6.94
CA VAL A 289 -8.07 7.82 7.50
C VAL A 289 -8.49 8.04 8.96
N LEU A 290 -9.77 7.90 9.27
CA LEU A 290 -10.30 7.97 10.64
C LEU A 290 -9.71 6.89 11.55
N ALA A 291 -9.36 5.71 11.01
CA ALA A 291 -8.67 4.64 11.73
C ALA A 291 -7.15 4.88 11.90
N GLY A 292 -6.59 5.98 11.38
CA GLY A 292 -5.19 6.34 11.60
C GLY A 292 -4.28 6.30 10.37
N ALA A 293 -4.81 6.07 9.16
CA ALA A 293 -4.07 6.23 7.92
C ALA A 293 -3.80 7.73 7.62
N ASN A 294 -2.71 8.01 6.90
CA ASN A 294 -2.30 9.38 6.56
C ASN A 294 -1.85 9.54 5.10
N VAL A 295 -2.08 8.53 4.27
CA VAL A 295 -1.72 8.56 2.84
C VAL A 295 -2.90 8.09 2.00
N VAL A 296 -3.21 8.81 0.92
CA VAL A 296 -4.15 8.37 -0.13
C VAL A 296 -3.45 8.33 -1.47
N MET A 297 -3.87 7.40 -2.32
CA MET A 297 -3.21 7.15 -3.61
C MET A 297 -4.25 7.07 -4.74
N PRO A 298 -4.69 8.23 -5.28
CA PRO A 298 -5.58 8.24 -6.45
C PRO A 298 -4.87 7.77 -7.72
N ASN A 299 -5.62 7.13 -8.60
CA ASN A 299 -5.11 6.66 -9.89
C ASN A 299 -5.07 7.83 -10.90
N VAL A 300 -3.90 8.12 -11.46
CA VAL A 300 -3.68 9.09 -12.53
C VAL A 300 -3.38 8.43 -13.89
N THR A 301 -3.41 7.10 -13.96
CA THR A 301 -3.33 6.35 -15.22
C THR A 301 -4.48 6.77 -16.12
N ASP A 302 -4.24 6.83 -17.43
CA ASP A 302 -5.28 7.10 -18.41
C ASP A 302 -6.47 6.12 -18.24
N VAL A 303 -7.70 6.66 -18.27
CA VAL A 303 -8.94 5.89 -18.05
C VAL A 303 -9.03 4.69 -18.98
N SER A 304 -8.55 4.82 -20.24
CA SER A 304 -8.56 3.74 -21.24
C SER A 304 -7.74 2.51 -20.85
N LYS A 305 -6.79 2.63 -19.90
CA LYS A 305 -5.91 1.55 -19.46
C LYS A 305 -6.35 0.90 -18.14
N ARG A 306 -7.16 1.60 -17.32
CA ARG A 306 -7.47 1.17 -15.95
C ARG A 306 -8.24 -0.15 -15.87
N SER A 307 -9.14 -0.41 -16.82
CA SER A 307 -9.91 -1.66 -16.89
C SER A 307 -9.02 -2.89 -17.11
N ALA A 308 -7.86 -2.74 -17.74
CA ALA A 308 -6.89 -3.81 -17.95
C ALA A 308 -5.97 -4.06 -16.72
N TYR A 309 -6.01 -3.19 -15.70
CA TYR A 309 -5.19 -3.33 -14.48
C TYR A 309 -6.08 -3.61 -13.25
N GLN A 310 -6.70 -4.76 -13.21
CA GLN A 310 -7.53 -5.17 -12.09
C GLN A 310 -6.85 -6.30 -11.31
N LEU A 311 -6.28 -5.95 -10.16
CA LEU A 311 -5.67 -6.92 -9.24
C LEU A 311 -6.75 -7.76 -8.53
N TYR A 312 -7.91 -7.15 -8.30
CA TYR A 312 -9.10 -7.72 -7.67
C TYR A 312 -10.37 -7.19 -8.36
N SER A 313 -11.50 -7.84 -8.14
CA SER A 313 -12.78 -7.43 -8.71
C SER A 313 -13.36 -6.19 -8.01
N GLY A 314 -14.09 -5.37 -8.76
CA GLY A 314 -14.75 -4.19 -8.19
C GLY A 314 -13.83 -3.03 -7.83
N LYS A 315 -12.65 -2.91 -8.46
CA LYS A 315 -11.75 -1.78 -8.27
C LYS A 315 -12.47 -0.48 -8.63
N PRO A 316 -12.58 0.49 -7.69
CA PRO A 316 -13.25 1.77 -7.96
C PRO A 316 -12.44 2.70 -8.86
N GLY A 317 -13.10 3.73 -9.41
CA GLY A 317 -12.47 4.80 -10.17
C GLY A 317 -11.96 4.38 -11.55
N LEU A 318 -12.53 3.33 -12.16
CA LEU A 318 -12.13 2.89 -13.52
C LEU A 318 -12.45 3.94 -14.58
N ASP A 319 -13.60 4.62 -14.46
CA ASP A 319 -14.11 5.59 -15.43
C ASP A 319 -14.03 7.05 -14.95
N GLU A 320 -13.53 7.29 -13.74
CA GLU A 320 -13.44 8.61 -13.11
C GLU A 320 -12.23 9.37 -13.63
N SER A 321 -12.40 10.61 -14.10
CA SER A 321 -11.26 11.46 -14.48
C SER A 321 -10.39 11.79 -13.26
N SER A 322 -9.10 12.06 -13.48
CA SER A 322 -8.18 12.39 -12.38
C SER A 322 -8.55 13.71 -11.67
N TYR A 323 -9.19 14.67 -12.39
CA TYR A 323 -9.71 15.90 -11.79
C TYR A 323 -10.93 15.62 -10.92
N ALA A 324 -11.91 14.84 -11.39
CA ALA A 324 -13.08 14.46 -10.60
C ALA A 324 -12.68 13.67 -9.35
N ALA A 325 -11.72 12.76 -9.48
CA ALA A 325 -11.16 12.01 -8.33
C ALA A 325 -10.51 12.95 -7.30
N LYS A 326 -9.78 13.98 -7.75
CA LYS A 326 -9.20 15.00 -6.89
C LYS A 326 -10.28 15.77 -6.13
N ASP A 327 -11.26 16.34 -6.84
CA ASP A 327 -12.30 17.17 -6.23
C ASP A 327 -13.14 16.35 -5.23
N ARG A 328 -13.46 15.10 -5.55
CA ARG A 328 -14.14 14.18 -4.65
C ARG A 328 -13.33 13.89 -3.38
N LEU A 329 -12.02 13.64 -3.51
CA LEU A 329 -11.14 13.38 -2.37
C LEU A 329 -10.97 14.61 -1.48
N ASP A 330 -10.82 15.80 -2.08
CA ASP A 330 -10.72 17.05 -1.33
C ASP A 330 -12.01 17.28 -0.50
N ALA A 331 -13.19 17.11 -1.12
CA ALA A 331 -14.47 17.28 -0.45
C ALA A 331 -14.67 16.25 0.67
N SER A 332 -14.47 14.95 0.40
CA SER A 332 -14.73 13.88 1.37
C SER A 332 -13.78 13.90 2.57
N LEU A 333 -12.51 14.28 2.35
CA LEU A 333 -11.56 14.44 3.45
C LEU A 333 -11.83 15.68 4.28
N ALA A 334 -12.29 16.79 3.66
CA ALA A 334 -12.69 18.00 4.38
C ALA A 334 -13.89 17.74 5.30
N GLU A 335 -14.87 16.92 4.89
CA GLU A 335 -16.03 16.52 5.71
C GLU A 335 -15.63 15.82 7.02
N ILE A 336 -14.52 15.09 7.03
CA ILE A 336 -13.99 14.43 8.24
C ILE A 336 -12.94 15.25 8.99
N GLY A 337 -12.74 16.53 8.59
CA GLY A 337 -11.79 17.47 9.21
C GLY A 337 -10.32 17.18 8.89
N GLU A 338 -10.06 16.62 7.72
CA GLU A 338 -8.72 16.36 7.19
C GLU A 338 -8.50 17.14 5.88
N GLU A 339 -7.24 17.42 5.53
CA GLU A 339 -6.90 18.16 4.32
C GLU A 339 -5.74 17.48 3.56
N ILE A 340 -5.75 17.58 2.23
CA ILE A 340 -4.67 17.03 1.41
C ILE A 340 -3.44 17.95 1.46
N ASP A 341 -2.27 17.34 1.68
CA ASP A 341 -0.99 18.04 1.62
C ASP A 341 -0.47 18.10 0.17
N TYR A 342 -0.69 19.24 -0.46
CA TYR A 342 -0.16 19.58 -1.79
C TYR A 342 1.23 20.22 -1.75
N LEU A 343 1.80 20.48 -0.57
CA LEU A 343 3.03 21.24 -0.41
C LEU A 343 4.27 20.37 -0.31
N THR A 344 4.13 19.16 0.25
CA THR A 344 5.27 18.28 0.53
C THR A 344 5.21 16.98 -0.26
N ARG A 345 6.33 16.24 -0.29
CA ARG A 345 6.42 14.89 -0.86
C ARG A 345 5.84 13.81 0.07
N GLY A 346 5.41 14.17 1.28
CA GLY A 346 4.83 13.25 2.25
C GLY A 346 5.81 12.16 2.69
N ASP A 347 7.06 12.53 3.00
CA ASP A 347 8.03 11.59 3.56
C ASP A 347 7.63 11.17 4.98
N SER A 348 7.93 9.93 5.34
CA SER A 348 7.66 9.46 6.70
C SER A 348 8.56 10.17 7.71
N PRO A 349 8.03 10.65 8.84
CA PRO A 349 8.87 11.18 9.93
C PRO A 349 9.94 10.19 10.38
N LYS A 350 9.62 8.90 10.44
CA LYS A 350 10.56 7.83 10.76
C LYS A 350 11.75 7.76 9.79
N ALA A 351 11.55 8.11 8.52
CA ALA A 351 12.63 8.08 7.52
C ALA A 351 13.76 9.08 7.83
N LYS A 352 13.50 10.15 8.58
CA LYS A 352 14.51 11.15 8.96
C LYS A 352 15.58 10.62 9.91
N PHE A 353 15.34 9.48 10.54
CA PHE A 353 16.26 8.86 11.51
C PHE A 353 17.03 7.66 10.95
N ILE A 354 16.84 7.34 9.66
CA ILE A 354 17.47 6.18 9.00
C ILE A 354 18.71 6.60 8.18
N PHE A 355 18.93 7.92 7.98
CA PHE A 355 20.03 8.49 7.20
C PHE A 355 20.90 9.43 8.04
#